data_d2ea0ffa86fc08b4d25e65390fc3ccce
#
_entry.id   d2ea0ffa86fc08b4d25e65390fc3ccce
#
_cell.length_a   1.000
_cell.length_b   1.000
_cell.length_c   1.000
_cell.angle_alpha   90.00
_cell.angle_beta   90.00
_cell.angle_gamma   90.00
#
_symmetry.space_group_name_H-M   'P 1'
#
loop_
_entity.id
_entity.type
_entity.pdbx_description
1 polymer ?
#
loop_
_entity_poly.entity_id
_entity_poly.type
_entity_poly.pdbx_seq_one_letter_code
_entity_poly.pdbx_strand_id
1 'polypeptide(L)'
;MIRRKLLILFLGLGSLIAITFIGTSLESIIAFLHPTNSIQQAQAGPYQVTLQVTPNPPSTTGPADLTLQIVRSATQQLVTNAHISLDNDMESMDMGTDRVNASQQSNGTYLARTQFSMSGIWQVRIVIAIPGQQTERTVFEIAVR
;
A
#
# COMPACT_ATOMS: atom_id res chain seq x y z
N MET A 1 42.38 8.70 -37.93
CA MET A 1 42.09 9.18 -36.56
C MET A 1 40.58 9.37 -36.30
N ILE A 2 39.78 9.83 -37.22
CA ILE A 2 38.31 10.10 -37.08
C ILE A 2 37.50 8.83 -36.79
N ARG A 3 37.82 7.72 -37.47
CA ARG A 3 37.08 6.44 -37.28
C ARG A 3 37.19 5.85 -35.86
N ARG A 4 38.34 5.98 -35.20
CA ARG A 4 38.51 5.50 -33.80
C ARG A 4 37.72 6.36 -32.79
N LYS A 5 37.64 7.67 -32.99
CA LYS A 5 36.91 8.58 -32.14
C LYS A 5 35.39 8.34 -32.26
N LEU A 6 34.91 8.06 -33.49
CA LEU A 6 33.50 7.74 -33.76
C LEU A 6 33.09 6.42 -33.09
N LEU A 7 33.98 5.41 -33.14
CA LEU A 7 33.72 4.10 -32.53
C LEU A 7 33.63 4.16 -31.00
N ILE A 8 34.47 4.98 -30.37
CA ILE A 8 34.43 5.20 -28.90
C ILE A 8 33.12 5.96 -28.53
N LEU A 9 32.69 6.91 -29.35
CA LEU A 9 31.47 7.68 -29.13
C LEU A 9 30.21 6.78 -29.21
N PHE A 10 30.15 5.89 -30.20
CA PHE A 10 29.07 4.91 -30.34
C PHE A 10 29.07 3.86 -29.21
N LEU A 11 30.25 3.41 -28.76
CA LEU A 11 30.35 2.49 -27.65
C LEU A 11 29.91 3.12 -26.33
N GLY A 12 30.28 4.39 -26.10
CA GLY A 12 29.85 5.16 -24.92
C GLY A 12 28.34 5.43 -24.89
N LEU A 13 27.76 5.81 -26.04
CA LEU A 13 26.33 6.08 -26.16
C LEU A 13 25.51 4.79 -25.99
N GLY A 14 25.94 3.67 -26.59
CA GLY A 14 25.32 2.37 -26.42
C GLY A 14 25.35 1.87 -24.98
N SER A 15 26.47 2.09 -24.26
CA SER A 15 26.60 1.74 -22.85
C SER A 15 25.66 2.59 -21.97
N LEU A 16 25.52 3.88 -22.25
CA LEU A 16 24.62 4.77 -21.50
C LEU A 16 23.15 4.36 -21.67
N ILE A 17 22.73 4.02 -22.88
CA ILE A 17 21.39 3.53 -23.17
C ILE A 17 21.12 2.18 -22.48
N ALA A 18 22.10 1.28 -22.48
CA ALA A 18 21.96 -0.01 -21.80
C ALA A 18 21.82 0.14 -20.28
N ILE A 19 22.56 1.07 -19.66
CA ILE A 19 22.48 1.35 -18.22
C ILE A 19 21.13 1.93 -17.84
N THR A 20 20.56 2.83 -18.67
CA THR A 20 19.21 3.39 -18.41
C THR A 20 18.11 2.33 -18.53
N PHE A 21 18.21 1.43 -19.52
CA PHE A 21 17.25 0.32 -19.65
C PHE A 21 17.33 -0.70 -18.51
N ILE A 22 18.52 -1.02 -18.02
CA ILE A 22 18.70 -1.92 -16.89
C ILE A 22 18.19 -1.26 -15.59
N GLY A 23 18.40 0.05 -15.41
CA GLY A 23 17.92 0.79 -14.25
C GLY A 23 16.39 0.76 -14.11
N THR A 24 15.68 1.07 -15.20
CA THR A 24 14.20 1.08 -15.19
C THR A 24 13.58 -0.32 -15.04
N SER A 25 14.27 -1.37 -15.51
CA SER A 25 13.81 -2.75 -15.33
C SER A 25 14.04 -3.28 -13.92
N LEU A 26 15.11 -2.81 -13.24
CA LEU A 26 15.41 -3.20 -11.87
C LEU A 26 14.41 -2.63 -10.86
N GLU A 27 13.93 -1.41 -11.04
CA GLU A 27 12.91 -0.84 -10.16
C GLU A 27 11.61 -1.64 -10.22
N SER A 28 11.19 -2.07 -11.41
CA SER A 28 10.00 -2.91 -11.59
C SER A 28 10.18 -4.30 -10.96
N ILE A 29 11.37 -4.87 -11.03
CA ILE A 29 11.67 -6.19 -10.44
C ILE A 29 11.78 -6.09 -8.91
N ILE A 30 12.34 -5.01 -8.39
CA ILE A 30 12.47 -4.78 -6.95
C ILE A 30 11.08 -4.56 -6.31
N ALA A 31 10.19 -3.82 -6.96
CA ALA A 31 8.79 -3.67 -6.52
C ALA A 31 8.05 -5.02 -6.49
N PHE A 32 8.38 -5.94 -7.40
CA PHE A 32 7.80 -7.28 -7.46
C PHE A 32 8.36 -8.24 -6.39
N LEU A 33 9.58 -7.98 -5.89
CA LEU A 33 10.30 -8.82 -4.92
C LEU A 33 10.15 -8.35 -3.47
N HIS A 34 9.56 -7.17 -3.22
CA HIS A 34 9.27 -6.74 -1.85
C HIS A 34 7.85 -7.21 -1.49
N PRO A 35 7.71 -8.34 -0.78
CA PRO A 35 6.41 -8.69 -0.23
C PRO A 35 6.01 -7.57 0.72
N THR A 36 4.83 -7.01 0.52
CA THR A 36 4.23 -6.10 1.49
C THR A 36 4.26 -6.81 2.85
N ASN A 37 4.77 -6.16 3.88
CA ASN A 37 4.75 -6.75 5.21
C ASN A 37 3.31 -7.09 5.58
N SER A 38 3.09 -8.28 6.13
CA SER A 38 1.76 -8.70 6.58
C SER A 38 1.20 -7.78 7.67
N ILE A 39 2.07 -7.08 8.38
CA ILE A 39 1.74 -6.07 9.39
C ILE A 39 2.44 -4.77 9.01
N GLN A 40 1.66 -3.72 8.85
CA GLN A 40 2.12 -2.36 8.56
C GLN A 40 1.64 -1.40 9.63
N GLN A 41 2.38 -0.33 9.86
CA GLN A 41 2.00 0.72 10.81
C GLN A 41 2.10 2.09 10.16
N ALA A 42 1.13 2.96 10.44
CA ALA A 42 1.11 4.33 9.98
C ALA A 42 0.46 5.25 11.02
N GLN A 43 0.77 6.53 10.93
CA GLN A 43 0.19 7.57 11.78
C GLN A 43 -1.01 8.21 11.09
N ALA A 44 -2.09 8.41 11.84
CA ALA A 44 -3.28 9.14 11.42
C ALA A 44 -3.63 10.18 12.50
N GLY A 45 -3.11 11.41 12.35
CA GLY A 45 -3.24 12.44 13.39
C GLY A 45 -2.73 11.96 14.77
N PRO A 46 -3.56 11.98 15.84
CA PRO A 46 -3.16 11.51 17.16
C PRO A 46 -3.24 9.98 17.33
N TYR A 47 -3.48 9.23 16.27
CA TYR A 47 -3.67 7.77 16.30
C TYR A 47 -2.54 7.06 15.57
N GLN A 48 -2.09 5.94 16.13
CA GLN A 48 -1.28 4.95 15.43
C GLN A 48 -2.19 3.83 14.95
N VAL A 49 -2.10 3.53 13.67
CA VAL A 49 -2.89 2.49 12.99
C VAL A 49 -1.97 1.35 12.62
N THR A 50 -2.32 0.14 13.06
CA THR A 50 -1.67 -1.10 12.63
C THR A 50 -2.62 -1.85 11.72
N LEU A 51 -2.20 -2.16 10.52
CA LEU A 51 -2.93 -2.95 9.54
C LEU A 51 -2.28 -4.33 9.41
N GLN A 52 -3.09 -5.38 9.52
CA GLN A 52 -2.73 -6.76 9.19
C GLN A 52 -3.56 -7.25 8.02
N VAL A 53 -2.92 -7.84 7.02
CA VAL A 53 -3.54 -8.36 5.80
C VAL A 53 -3.46 -9.89 5.79
N THR A 54 -4.60 -10.55 5.56
CA THR A 54 -4.69 -12.02 5.50
C THR A 54 -5.61 -12.47 4.36
N PRO A 55 -5.15 -13.29 3.40
CA PRO A 55 -3.77 -13.78 3.23
C PRO A 55 -2.80 -12.68 2.82
N ASN A 56 -1.50 -12.89 2.98
CA ASN A 56 -0.47 -11.96 2.52
C ASN A 56 0.58 -12.69 1.65
N PRO A 57 0.74 -12.30 0.38
CA PRO A 57 -0.04 -11.29 -0.33
C PRO A 57 -1.49 -11.74 -0.58
N PRO A 58 -2.45 -10.80 -0.63
CA PRO A 58 -3.79 -11.11 -1.07
C PRO A 58 -3.81 -11.48 -2.54
N SER A 59 -4.80 -12.29 -2.94
CA SER A 59 -4.99 -12.69 -4.33
C SER A 59 -6.26 -12.08 -4.93
N THR A 60 -6.31 -12.03 -6.26
CA THR A 60 -7.50 -11.58 -7.00
C THR A 60 -8.64 -12.60 -7.01
N THR A 61 -8.36 -13.85 -6.62
CA THR A 61 -9.33 -14.96 -6.71
C THR A 61 -10.15 -15.16 -5.45
N GLY A 62 -9.84 -14.46 -4.36
CA GLY A 62 -10.54 -14.61 -3.10
C GLY A 62 -10.54 -13.35 -2.26
N PRO A 63 -11.36 -13.30 -1.20
CA PRO A 63 -11.40 -12.18 -0.30
C PRO A 63 -10.13 -12.07 0.54
N ALA A 64 -9.81 -10.84 0.94
CA ALA A 64 -8.78 -10.53 1.92
C ALA A 64 -9.41 -9.92 3.17
N ASP A 65 -8.95 -10.35 4.33
CA ASP A 65 -9.31 -9.77 5.61
C ASP A 65 -8.26 -8.73 6.00
N LEU A 66 -8.71 -7.51 6.21
CA LEU A 66 -7.94 -6.36 6.65
C LEU A 66 -8.29 -6.10 8.12
N THR A 67 -7.39 -6.50 9.01
CA THR A 67 -7.57 -6.29 10.45
C THR A 67 -6.82 -5.04 10.89
N LEU A 68 -7.54 -4.13 11.52
CA LEU A 68 -7.02 -2.84 11.98
C LEU A 68 -7.01 -2.79 13.49
N GLN A 69 -5.90 -2.35 14.06
CA GLN A 69 -5.80 -1.93 15.45
C GLN A 69 -5.47 -0.44 15.51
N ILE A 70 -6.25 0.31 16.28
CA ILE A 70 -6.08 1.75 16.41
C ILE A 70 -5.81 2.07 17.87
N VAL A 71 -4.71 2.76 18.13
CA VAL A 71 -4.35 3.22 19.46
C VAL A 71 -4.08 4.72 19.47
N ARG A 72 -4.33 5.37 20.59
CA ARG A 72 -3.91 6.76 20.81
C ARG A 72 -2.40 6.79 20.97
N SER A 73 -1.70 7.57 20.17
CA SER A 73 -0.23 7.60 20.18
C SER A 73 0.35 8.02 21.54
N ALA A 74 -0.31 8.96 22.23
CA ALA A 74 0.17 9.47 23.52
C ALA A 74 -0.01 8.49 24.69
N THR A 75 -1.09 7.69 24.69
CA THR A 75 -1.47 6.85 25.85
C THR A 75 -1.43 5.37 25.57
N GLN A 76 -1.24 4.98 24.31
CA GLN A 76 -1.28 3.59 23.82
C GLN A 76 -2.62 2.87 24.12
N GLN A 77 -3.67 3.64 24.40
CA GLN A 77 -5.01 3.10 24.64
C GLN A 77 -5.70 2.75 23.33
N LEU A 78 -6.35 1.59 23.30
CA LEU A 78 -7.18 1.16 22.18
C LEU A 78 -8.34 2.12 21.96
N VAL A 79 -8.61 2.40 20.68
CA VAL A 79 -9.77 3.16 20.22
C VAL A 79 -10.83 2.17 19.79
N THR A 80 -11.92 2.07 20.53
CA THR A 80 -12.99 1.08 20.31
C THR A 80 -14.33 1.69 19.91
N ASN A 81 -14.41 3.03 19.77
CA ASN A 81 -15.63 3.75 19.46
C ASN A 81 -15.54 4.54 18.14
N ALA A 82 -14.72 4.08 17.20
CA ALA A 82 -14.56 4.72 15.90
C ALA A 82 -15.42 4.05 14.83
N HIS A 83 -15.86 4.84 13.87
CA HIS A 83 -16.36 4.37 12.58
C HIS A 83 -15.18 4.37 11.60
N ILE A 84 -14.86 3.19 11.08
CA ILE A 84 -13.72 3.00 10.18
C ILE A 84 -14.24 2.64 8.81
N SER A 85 -13.83 3.39 7.79
CA SER A 85 -14.00 3.02 6.39
C SER A 85 -12.67 2.93 5.67
N LEU A 86 -12.61 2.02 4.70
CA LEU A 86 -11.47 1.77 3.85
C LEU A 86 -11.86 2.15 2.44
N ASP A 87 -11.08 3.03 1.83
CA ASP A 87 -11.21 3.38 0.42
C ASP A 87 -10.06 2.70 -0.33
N ASN A 88 -10.41 1.71 -1.14
CA ASN A 88 -9.44 0.93 -1.93
C ASN A 88 -9.33 1.53 -3.32
N ASP A 89 -8.11 1.85 -3.74
CA ASP A 89 -7.82 2.45 -5.04
C ASP A 89 -6.54 1.83 -5.62
N MET A 90 -6.45 1.74 -6.93
CA MET A 90 -5.26 1.22 -7.59
C MET A 90 -4.36 2.37 -8.04
N GLU A 91 -3.09 2.35 -7.64
CA GLU A 91 -2.15 3.44 -7.93
C GLU A 91 -2.01 3.75 -9.43
N SER A 92 -2.08 2.71 -10.27
CA SER A 92 -1.79 2.83 -11.71
C SER A 92 -3.01 3.12 -12.59
N MET A 93 -4.23 3.04 -12.07
CA MET A 93 -5.46 3.19 -12.85
C MET A 93 -6.59 3.83 -12.03
N ASP A 94 -7.28 4.79 -12.63
CA ASP A 94 -8.51 5.34 -12.07
C ASP A 94 -9.68 4.39 -12.39
N MET A 95 -9.92 3.44 -11.50
CA MET A 95 -11.01 2.46 -11.61
C MET A 95 -12.22 2.79 -10.71
N GLY A 96 -12.20 3.97 -10.11
CA GLY A 96 -13.13 4.31 -9.04
C GLY A 96 -12.69 3.76 -7.69
N THR A 97 -13.24 4.32 -6.64
CA THR A 97 -12.92 3.96 -5.26
C THR A 97 -13.92 2.94 -4.75
N ASP A 98 -13.44 1.76 -4.34
CA ASP A 98 -14.27 0.79 -3.61
C ASP A 98 -14.20 1.08 -2.12
N ARG A 99 -15.36 1.35 -1.51
CA ARG A 99 -15.46 1.69 -0.08
C ARG A 99 -16.01 0.52 0.72
N VAL A 100 -15.26 0.11 1.73
CA VAL A 100 -15.66 -0.94 2.67
C VAL A 100 -15.66 -0.38 4.09
N ASN A 101 -16.72 -0.69 4.87
CA ASN A 101 -16.78 -0.35 6.29
C ASN A 101 -16.22 -1.50 7.13
N ALA A 102 -15.39 -1.18 8.11
CA ALA A 102 -14.88 -2.15 9.04
C ALA A 102 -15.84 -2.37 10.21
N SER A 103 -15.98 -3.62 10.61
CA SER A 103 -16.77 -4.03 11.78
C SER A 103 -15.88 -4.15 13.01
N GLN A 104 -16.29 -3.53 14.11
CA GLN A 104 -15.58 -3.67 15.38
C GLN A 104 -15.70 -5.10 15.89
N GLN A 105 -14.59 -5.64 16.37
CA GLN A 105 -14.48 -6.97 16.96
C GLN A 105 -14.45 -6.89 18.51
N SER A 106 -14.77 -8.00 19.18
CA SER A 106 -14.79 -8.07 20.64
C SER A 106 -13.43 -7.83 21.31
N ASN A 107 -12.33 -8.05 20.59
CA ASN A 107 -10.97 -7.80 21.04
C ASN A 107 -10.50 -6.33 20.86
N GLY A 108 -11.40 -5.44 20.41
CA GLY A 108 -11.10 -4.04 20.19
C GLY A 108 -10.40 -3.71 18.86
N THR A 109 -10.26 -4.70 17.95
CA THR A 109 -9.82 -4.47 16.59
C THR A 109 -10.99 -4.20 15.66
N TYR A 110 -10.72 -3.80 14.42
CA TYR A 110 -11.70 -3.62 13.36
C TYR A 110 -11.37 -4.56 12.20
N LEU A 111 -12.36 -5.22 11.65
CA LEU A 111 -12.23 -6.14 10.52
C LEU A 111 -12.98 -5.59 9.31
N ALA A 112 -12.29 -5.43 8.20
CA ALA A 112 -12.87 -5.19 6.89
C ALA A 112 -12.54 -6.37 5.97
N ARG A 113 -13.52 -6.80 5.18
CA ARG A 113 -13.33 -7.83 4.17
C ARG A 113 -13.50 -7.20 2.80
N THR A 114 -12.49 -7.34 1.95
CA THR A 114 -12.48 -6.81 0.59
C THR A 114 -12.01 -7.86 -0.40
N GLN A 115 -12.27 -7.63 -1.68
CA GLN A 115 -11.72 -8.43 -2.76
C GLN A 115 -11.06 -7.50 -3.77
N PHE A 116 -9.79 -7.75 -4.04
CA PHE A 116 -9.03 -6.99 -5.03
C PHE A 116 -9.31 -7.56 -6.42
N SER A 117 -9.68 -6.69 -7.37
CA SER A 117 -10.10 -7.11 -8.71
C SER A 117 -8.93 -7.44 -9.64
N MET A 118 -7.74 -6.90 -9.38
CA MET A 118 -6.55 -7.08 -10.21
C MET A 118 -5.28 -7.16 -9.38
N SER A 119 -4.25 -7.79 -9.94
CA SER A 119 -2.90 -7.79 -9.37
C SER A 119 -2.24 -6.43 -9.56
N GLY A 120 -1.40 -6.04 -8.60
CA GLY A 120 -0.69 -4.76 -8.62
C GLY A 120 -0.59 -4.13 -7.25
N ILE A 121 -0.17 -2.86 -7.21
CA ILE A 121 -0.09 -2.07 -5.97
C ILE A 121 -1.40 -1.34 -5.76
N TRP A 122 -2.01 -1.58 -4.63
CA TRP A 122 -3.23 -0.94 -4.17
C TRP A 122 -2.96 0.00 -3.02
N GLN A 123 -3.57 1.17 -3.07
CA GLN A 123 -3.61 2.12 -1.97
C GLN A 123 -4.91 1.90 -1.18
N VAL A 124 -4.77 1.55 0.08
CA VAL A 124 -5.89 1.40 1.01
C VAL A 124 -5.88 2.59 1.96
N ARG A 125 -6.78 3.52 1.74
CA ARG A 125 -6.94 4.70 2.58
C ARG A 125 -7.87 4.39 3.73
N ILE A 126 -7.37 4.48 4.95
CA ILE A 126 -8.14 4.30 6.18
C ILE A 126 -8.69 5.66 6.61
N VAL A 127 -9.98 5.74 6.81
CA VAL A 127 -10.68 6.92 7.34
C VAL A 127 -11.22 6.58 8.72
N ILE A 128 -10.80 7.35 9.73
CA ILE A 128 -11.15 7.15 11.14
C ILE A 128 -12.04 8.29 11.57
N ALA A 129 -13.30 8.01 11.86
CA ALA A 129 -14.27 8.98 12.35
C ALA A 129 -14.69 8.61 13.79
N ILE A 130 -14.35 9.47 14.75
CA ILE A 130 -14.73 9.33 16.15
C ILE A 130 -15.72 10.45 16.50
N PRO A 131 -16.85 10.15 17.13
CA PRO A 131 -17.84 11.16 17.52
C PRO A 131 -17.20 12.30 18.33
N GLY A 132 -17.41 13.54 17.90
CA GLY A 132 -16.89 14.74 18.56
C GLY A 132 -15.40 15.03 18.31
N GLN A 133 -14.73 14.30 17.40
CA GLN A 133 -13.35 14.52 17.03
C GLN A 133 -13.20 14.76 15.54
N GLN A 134 -12.04 15.30 15.13
CA GLN A 134 -11.72 15.46 13.72
C GLN A 134 -11.52 14.09 13.08
N THR A 135 -11.99 13.95 11.83
CA THR A 135 -11.77 12.75 11.03
C THR A 135 -10.31 12.69 10.57
N GLU A 136 -9.65 11.59 10.88
CA GLU A 136 -8.26 11.36 10.53
C GLU A 136 -8.13 10.34 9.39
N ARG A 137 -7.01 10.39 8.66
CA ARG A 137 -6.76 9.52 7.50
C ARG A 137 -5.31 9.08 7.47
N THR A 138 -5.10 7.86 6.97
CA THR A 138 -3.79 7.35 6.60
C THR A 138 -3.91 6.42 5.39
N VAL A 139 -2.80 6.11 4.73
CA VAL A 139 -2.78 5.27 3.54
C VAL A 139 -1.77 4.14 3.74
N PHE A 140 -2.16 2.95 3.32
CA PHE A 140 -1.29 1.76 3.25
C PHE A 140 -1.19 1.28 1.82
N GLU A 141 -0.04 0.73 1.46
CA GLU A 141 0.16 0.08 0.17
C GLU A 141 0.12 -1.44 0.34
N ILE A 142 -0.64 -2.11 -0.53
CA ILE A 142 -0.80 -3.56 -0.51
C ILE A 142 -0.48 -4.11 -1.91
N ALA A 143 0.50 -4.99 -1.99
CA ALA A 143 0.81 -5.71 -3.22
C ALA A 143 -0.13 -6.93 -3.35
N VAL A 144 -0.93 -6.97 -4.40
CA VAL A 144 -1.90 -8.03 -4.72
C VAL A 144 -1.36 -8.90 -5.85
N ARG A 145 -1.55 -10.22 -5.77
CA ARG A 145 -1.09 -11.21 -6.77
C ARG A 145 -2.23 -12.01 -7.38
#